data_95bb3a5248917a36438b30b48569fc70
#
_entry.id   95bb3a5248917a36438b30b48569fc70
#
_cell.length_a   1.000
_cell.length_b   1.000
_cell.length_c   1.000
_cell.angle_alpha   90.00
_cell.angle_beta   90.00
_cell.angle_gamma   90.00
#
_symmetry.space_group_name_H-M   'P 1'
#
loop_
_entity.id
_entity.type
_entity.pdbx_description
1 polymer ?
#
loop_
_entity_poly.entity_id
_entity_poly.type
_entity_poly.pdbx_seq_one_letter_code
_entity_poly.pdbx_strand_id
1 'polypeptide(L)'
;MENKKEPIFIFDLDQTTIDSTHRVGHGSLTSWVRNATRKNIMKDKLLFLSQFISILDKHGYKVIICTSRVMSKWDWEFLYSKMNIPSHVKVIHRAEGDTRQDDKYKNTRLAYLNNFIQYKNRWKVLIDDREDVRKAFSNLGRKCKAWDIPKATEKMLSEFWVRG
;
A
#
# COMPACT_ATOMS: atom_id res chain seq x y z
N MET A 1 3.31 5.37 21.46
CA MET A 1 4.74 5.20 21.16
C MET A 1 4.95 4.97 19.70
N GLU A 2 5.90 5.67 19.14
CA GLU A 2 6.25 5.45 17.75
C GLU A 2 7.01 4.15 17.61
N ASN A 3 6.68 3.40 16.56
CA ASN A 3 7.32 2.14 16.25
C ASN A 3 8.64 2.40 15.51
N LYS A 4 9.77 2.00 16.11
CA LYS A 4 11.12 2.23 15.57
C LYS A 4 11.74 0.98 14.94
N LYS A 5 11.02 -0.13 14.89
CA LYS A 5 11.53 -1.36 14.29
C LYS A 5 11.68 -1.19 12.78
N GLU A 6 12.79 -1.64 12.25
CA GLU A 6 13.08 -1.54 10.82
C GLU A 6 12.92 -2.88 10.11
N PRO A 7 12.54 -2.86 8.84
CA PRO A 7 12.22 -1.70 8.01
C PRO A 7 10.82 -1.14 8.25
N ILE A 8 10.54 0.04 7.70
CA ILE A 8 9.17 0.52 7.51
C ILE A 8 8.61 -0.22 6.30
N PHE A 9 7.48 -0.88 6.45
CA PHE A 9 6.82 -1.58 5.36
C PHE A 9 5.73 -0.70 4.74
N ILE A 10 5.75 -0.58 3.41
CA ILE A 10 4.80 0.23 2.66
C ILE A 10 4.07 -0.69 1.69
N PHE A 11 2.75 -0.80 1.83
CA PHE A 11 1.92 -1.69 1.02
C PHE A 11 1.05 -0.89 0.06
N ASP A 12 1.08 -1.30 -1.21
CA ASP A 12 0.08 -0.92 -2.19
C ASP A 12 -1.25 -1.64 -1.92
N LEU A 13 -2.35 -1.11 -2.45
CA LEU A 13 -3.67 -1.75 -2.34
C LEU A 13 -3.99 -2.59 -3.58
N ASP A 14 -4.27 -1.94 -4.70
CA ASP A 14 -4.80 -2.61 -5.88
C ASP A 14 -3.81 -3.61 -6.48
N GLN A 15 -4.24 -4.85 -6.62
CA GLN A 15 -3.47 -5.98 -7.17
C GLN A 15 -2.23 -6.36 -6.34
N THR A 16 -2.09 -5.80 -5.15
CA THR A 16 -1.07 -6.18 -4.17
C THR A 16 -1.70 -6.79 -2.93
N THR A 17 -2.61 -6.09 -2.30
CA THR A 17 -3.35 -6.55 -1.10
C THR A 17 -4.85 -6.73 -1.36
N ILE A 18 -5.37 -6.13 -2.42
CA ILE A 18 -6.78 -6.19 -2.82
C ILE A 18 -6.86 -6.55 -4.29
N ASP A 19 -7.73 -7.49 -4.63
CA ASP A 19 -8.12 -7.77 -6.02
C ASP A 19 -9.36 -6.94 -6.34
N SER A 20 -9.17 -5.91 -7.15
CA SER A 20 -10.22 -5.03 -7.63
C SER A 20 -10.43 -5.14 -9.15
N THR A 21 -9.94 -6.21 -9.78
CA THR A 21 -9.99 -6.39 -11.24
C THR A 21 -11.41 -6.36 -11.78
N HIS A 22 -12.40 -6.78 -11.01
CA HIS A 22 -13.81 -6.80 -11.45
C HIS A 22 -14.37 -5.40 -11.78
N ARG A 23 -13.73 -4.32 -11.36
CA ARG A 23 -14.21 -2.95 -11.55
C ARG A 23 -13.23 -1.99 -12.21
N VAL A 24 -12.15 -2.52 -12.79
CA VAL A 24 -11.14 -1.67 -13.46
C VAL A 24 -11.73 -0.98 -14.70
N GLY A 25 -12.72 -1.57 -15.36
CA GLY A 25 -13.36 -0.99 -16.55
C GLY A 25 -12.38 -0.92 -17.73
N HIS A 26 -12.26 0.27 -18.34
CA HIS A 26 -11.38 0.47 -19.50
C HIS A 26 -9.93 0.86 -19.09
N GLY A 27 -9.61 0.82 -17.82
CA GLY A 27 -8.27 1.14 -17.33
C GLY A 27 -7.95 2.63 -17.23
N SER A 28 -8.86 3.53 -17.61
CA SER A 28 -8.67 4.96 -17.44
C SER A 28 -9.05 5.40 -16.02
N LEU A 29 -8.48 6.52 -15.57
CA LEU A 29 -8.83 7.10 -14.27
C LEU A 29 -10.32 7.43 -14.19
N THR A 30 -10.90 7.96 -15.27
CA THR A 30 -12.34 8.28 -15.33
C THR A 30 -13.19 7.02 -15.17
N SER A 31 -12.86 5.96 -15.87
CA SER A 31 -13.55 4.67 -15.77
C SER A 31 -13.43 4.09 -14.35
N TRP A 32 -12.24 4.17 -13.77
CA TRP A 32 -11.97 3.73 -12.41
C TRP A 32 -12.86 4.45 -11.38
N VAL A 33 -12.90 5.78 -11.46
CA VAL A 33 -13.72 6.60 -10.55
C VAL A 33 -15.21 6.28 -10.72
N ARG A 34 -15.67 6.13 -11.97
CA ARG A 34 -17.07 5.78 -12.27
C ARG A 34 -17.47 4.45 -11.64
N ASN A 35 -16.56 3.47 -11.60
CA ASN A 35 -16.81 2.14 -11.07
C ASN A 35 -16.56 2.03 -9.56
N ALA A 36 -16.12 3.10 -8.91
CA ALA A 36 -15.83 3.12 -7.47
C ALA A 36 -17.10 3.39 -6.65
N THR A 37 -18.13 2.56 -6.85
CA THR A 37 -19.36 2.58 -6.06
C THR A 37 -19.22 1.72 -4.82
N ARG A 38 -20.04 1.96 -3.80
CA ARG A 38 -20.04 1.11 -2.60
C ARG A 38 -20.25 -0.36 -2.95
N LYS A 39 -21.21 -0.65 -3.81
CA LYS A 39 -21.51 -2.02 -4.24
C LYS A 39 -20.28 -2.69 -4.84
N ASN A 40 -19.55 -2.00 -5.72
CA ASN A 40 -18.36 -2.54 -6.36
C ASN A 40 -17.18 -2.66 -5.41
N ILE A 41 -16.94 -1.63 -4.59
CA ILE A 41 -15.83 -1.65 -3.62
C ILE A 41 -16.00 -2.81 -2.63
N MET A 42 -17.21 -3.04 -2.14
CA MET A 42 -17.47 -4.12 -1.17
C MET A 42 -17.30 -5.52 -1.79
N LYS A 43 -17.23 -5.63 -3.10
CA LYS A 43 -16.93 -6.88 -3.81
C LYS A 43 -15.44 -7.11 -4.05
N ASP A 44 -14.60 -6.15 -3.73
CA ASP A 44 -13.14 -6.35 -3.82
C ASP A 44 -12.74 -7.54 -2.93
N LYS A 45 -11.78 -8.32 -3.40
CA LYS A 45 -11.32 -9.51 -2.67
C LYS A 45 -9.99 -9.23 -2.01
N LEU A 46 -9.79 -9.77 -0.81
CA LEU A 46 -8.50 -9.69 -0.14
C LEU A 46 -7.51 -10.68 -0.75
N LEU A 47 -6.32 -10.21 -1.04
CA LEU A 47 -5.21 -11.04 -1.48
C LEU A 47 -4.39 -11.50 -0.26
N PHE A 48 -3.56 -12.51 -0.46
CA PHE A 48 -2.79 -13.14 0.61
C PHE A 48 -1.98 -12.13 1.44
N LEU A 49 -1.34 -11.15 0.80
CA LEU A 49 -0.49 -10.18 1.48
C LEU A 49 -1.25 -9.21 2.39
N SER A 50 -2.56 -9.07 2.22
CA SER A 50 -3.36 -8.13 3.03
C SER A 50 -3.25 -8.38 4.54
N GLN A 51 -3.16 -9.63 4.95
CA GLN A 51 -3.09 -10.00 6.37
C GLN A 51 -1.79 -9.53 7.04
N PHE A 52 -0.74 -9.33 6.26
CA PHE A 52 0.56 -8.96 6.81
C PHE A 52 0.64 -7.52 7.26
N ILE A 53 -0.27 -6.65 6.83
CA ILE A 53 -0.36 -5.30 7.37
C ILE A 53 -0.59 -5.37 8.88
N SER A 54 -1.58 -6.13 9.31
CA SER A 54 -1.89 -6.29 10.73
C SER A 54 -0.82 -7.11 11.47
N ILE A 55 -0.30 -8.17 10.84
CA ILE A 55 0.74 -9.02 11.43
C ILE A 55 2.00 -8.22 11.72
N LEU A 56 2.48 -7.44 10.76
CA LEU A 56 3.67 -6.60 10.94
C LEU A 56 3.44 -5.52 12.00
N ASP A 57 2.27 -4.91 12.00
CA ASP A 57 1.91 -3.93 13.02
C ASP A 57 1.98 -4.54 14.43
N LYS A 58 1.44 -5.73 14.60
CA LYS A 58 1.49 -6.46 15.89
C LYS A 58 2.91 -6.83 16.29
N HIS A 59 3.79 -7.08 15.32
CA HIS A 59 5.20 -7.39 15.59
C HIS A 59 6.03 -6.15 15.89
N GLY A 60 5.44 -4.98 15.89
CA GLY A 60 6.11 -3.75 16.25
C GLY A 60 6.75 -3.00 15.09
N TYR A 61 6.40 -3.31 13.84
CA TYR A 61 6.87 -2.56 12.68
C TYR A 61 5.96 -1.39 12.35
N LYS A 62 6.54 -0.32 11.82
CA LYS A 62 5.77 0.74 11.22
C LYS A 62 5.26 0.26 9.86
N VAL A 63 3.96 0.35 9.65
CA VAL A 63 3.33 -0.01 8.38
C VAL A 63 2.63 1.22 7.81
N ILE A 64 2.79 1.43 6.51
CA ILE A 64 2.14 2.51 5.75
C ILE A 64 1.45 1.87 4.54
N ILE A 65 0.26 2.32 4.23
CA ILE A 65 -0.41 1.99 2.97
C ILE A 65 -0.21 3.16 2.02
N CYS A 66 0.20 2.87 0.79
CA CYS A 66 0.35 3.87 -0.27
C CYS A 66 -0.44 3.42 -1.49
N THR A 67 -1.50 4.13 -1.80
CA THR A 67 -2.41 3.81 -2.89
C THR A 67 -2.54 4.96 -3.86
N SER A 68 -2.74 4.65 -5.15
CA SER A 68 -3.09 5.65 -6.16
C SER A 68 -4.59 5.97 -6.19
N ARG A 69 -5.38 5.34 -5.32
CA ARG A 69 -6.82 5.64 -5.23
C ARG A 69 -7.05 7.05 -4.72
N VAL A 70 -8.10 7.68 -5.24
CA VAL A 70 -8.78 8.77 -4.55
C VAL A 70 -9.75 8.11 -3.59
N MET A 71 -9.48 8.17 -2.30
CA MET A 71 -10.23 7.44 -1.29
C MET A 71 -11.61 8.06 -1.06
N SER A 72 -12.66 7.27 -1.29
CA SER A 72 -14.04 7.63 -0.92
C SER A 72 -14.35 7.10 0.48
N LYS A 73 -15.49 7.52 1.04
CA LYS A 73 -15.97 6.97 2.32
C LYS A 73 -16.15 5.45 2.26
N TRP A 74 -16.44 4.91 1.09
CA TRP A 74 -16.60 3.46 0.89
C TRP A 74 -15.28 2.73 0.89
N ASP A 75 -14.21 3.35 0.40
CA ASP A 75 -12.87 2.82 0.49
C ASP A 75 -12.41 2.74 1.95
N TRP A 76 -12.65 3.78 2.73
CA TRP A 76 -12.34 3.77 4.17
C TRP A 76 -13.14 2.70 4.91
N GLU A 77 -14.44 2.56 4.61
CA GLU A 77 -15.27 1.50 5.18
C GLU A 77 -14.68 0.12 4.89
N PHE A 78 -14.25 -0.12 3.64
CA PHE A 78 -13.65 -1.39 3.25
C PHE A 78 -12.36 -1.66 4.04
N LEU A 79 -11.47 -0.69 4.15
CA LEU A 79 -10.21 -0.85 4.87
C LEU A 79 -10.45 -1.26 6.33
N TYR A 80 -11.40 -0.60 6.99
CA TYR A 80 -11.61 -0.84 8.42
C TYR A 80 -12.53 -2.02 8.72
N SER A 81 -13.55 -2.28 7.89
CA SER A 81 -14.52 -3.34 8.16
C SER A 81 -14.21 -4.67 7.49
N LYS A 82 -13.64 -4.67 6.28
CA LYS A 82 -13.31 -5.88 5.52
C LYS A 82 -11.86 -6.29 5.67
N MET A 83 -10.97 -5.34 5.58
CA MET A 83 -9.52 -5.56 5.67
C MET A 83 -9.00 -5.55 7.10
N ASN A 84 -9.78 -5.03 8.04
CA ASN A 84 -9.42 -4.91 9.45
C ASN A 84 -8.09 -4.17 9.67
N ILE A 85 -7.88 -3.11 8.91
CA ILE A 85 -6.67 -2.28 9.05
C ILE A 85 -6.75 -1.52 10.38
N PRO A 86 -5.70 -1.58 11.21
CA PRO A 86 -5.67 -0.78 12.44
C PRO A 86 -5.78 0.73 12.12
N SER A 87 -6.58 1.45 12.90
CA SER A 87 -6.90 2.85 12.62
C SER A 87 -5.68 3.79 12.65
N HIS A 88 -4.60 3.39 13.32
CA HIS A 88 -3.36 4.18 13.39
C HIS A 88 -2.44 3.99 12.18
N VAL A 89 -2.71 3.03 11.30
CA VAL A 89 -1.91 2.81 10.10
C VAL A 89 -2.10 4.00 9.16
N LYS A 90 -1.00 4.64 8.79
CA LYS A 90 -1.02 5.77 7.87
C LYS A 90 -1.39 5.31 6.47
N VAL A 91 -2.32 6.02 5.84
CA VAL A 91 -2.72 5.77 4.45
C VAL A 91 -2.38 7.00 3.61
N ILE A 92 -1.47 6.81 2.65
CA ILE A 92 -1.13 7.82 1.65
C ILE A 92 -2.03 7.53 0.43
N HIS A 93 -2.84 8.49 0.06
CA HIS A 93 -3.79 8.34 -1.04
C HIS A 93 -3.77 9.55 -1.96
N ARG A 94 -4.28 9.36 -3.17
CA ARG A 94 -4.33 10.40 -4.18
C ARG A 94 -5.33 11.49 -3.77
N ALA A 95 -4.95 12.74 -3.96
CA ALA A 95 -5.87 13.86 -3.79
C ALA A 95 -6.84 13.91 -4.98
N GLU A 96 -8.07 14.37 -4.73
CA GLU A 96 -9.03 14.61 -5.80
C GLU A 96 -8.45 15.61 -6.81
N GLY A 97 -8.57 15.27 -8.09
CA GLY A 97 -8.03 16.11 -9.17
C GLY A 97 -6.57 15.84 -9.53
N ASP A 98 -5.85 15.03 -8.75
CA ASP A 98 -4.49 14.63 -9.09
C ASP A 98 -4.53 13.55 -10.16
N THR A 99 -4.05 13.86 -11.37
CA THR A 99 -4.09 12.97 -12.53
C THR A 99 -2.71 12.44 -12.92
N ARG A 100 -1.69 12.62 -12.09
CA ARG A 100 -0.34 12.11 -12.38
C ARG A 100 -0.36 10.59 -12.53
N GLN A 101 0.55 10.06 -13.35
CA GLN A 101 0.74 8.62 -13.47
C GLN A 101 1.14 8.03 -12.12
N ASP A 102 0.82 6.76 -11.89
CA ASP A 102 1.00 6.10 -10.59
C ASP A 102 2.44 6.14 -10.09
N ASP A 103 3.41 5.87 -10.96
CA ASP A 103 4.82 5.90 -10.60
C ASP A 103 5.28 7.30 -10.16
N LYS A 104 4.84 8.33 -10.87
CA LYS A 104 5.16 9.71 -10.53
C LYS A 104 4.47 10.16 -9.26
N TYR A 105 3.20 9.83 -9.11
CA TYR A 105 2.43 10.16 -7.92
C TYR A 105 3.06 9.51 -6.67
N LYS A 106 3.27 8.20 -6.71
CA LYS A 106 3.83 7.48 -5.57
C LYS A 106 5.25 7.91 -5.26
N ASN A 107 6.08 8.11 -6.30
CA ASN A 107 7.44 8.58 -6.11
C ASN A 107 7.49 9.90 -5.35
N THR A 108 6.68 10.87 -5.75
CA THR A 108 6.62 12.17 -5.08
C THR A 108 6.16 12.04 -3.63
N ARG A 109 5.08 11.27 -3.38
CA ARG A 109 4.54 11.11 -2.04
C ARG A 109 5.48 10.34 -1.12
N LEU A 110 6.13 9.31 -1.63
CA LEU A 110 7.06 8.51 -0.83
C LEU A 110 8.39 9.23 -0.59
N ALA A 111 8.87 10.00 -1.57
CA ALA A 111 10.04 10.86 -1.37
C ALA A 111 9.79 11.89 -0.26
N TYR A 112 8.58 12.39 -0.16
CA TYR A 112 8.20 13.36 0.87
C TYR A 112 8.31 12.80 2.29
N LEU A 113 8.22 11.49 2.48
CA LEU A 113 8.40 10.86 3.79
C LEU A 113 9.78 11.17 4.38
N ASN A 114 10.79 11.38 3.54
CA ASN A 114 12.14 11.70 4.00
C ASN A 114 12.26 13.10 4.61
N ASN A 115 11.21 13.93 4.50
CA ASN A 115 11.17 15.23 5.16
C ASN A 115 10.73 15.14 6.63
N PHE A 116 10.25 13.98 7.06
CA PHE A 116 9.83 13.76 8.45
C PHE A 116 10.94 13.06 9.22
N ILE A 117 11.32 13.62 10.36
CA ILE A 117 12.42 13.11 11.17
C ILE A 117 12.22 11.64 11.58
N GLN A 118 10.98 11.24 11.82
CA GLN A 118 10.65 9.87 12.24
C GLN A 118 10.84 8.83 11.12
N TYR A 119 10.92 9.25 9.86
CA TYR A 119 11.08 8.35 8.71
C TYR A 119 12.40 8.53 7.99
N LYS A 120 13.04 9.66 8.19
CA LYS A 120 14.32 9.99 7.56
C LYS A 120 15.39 8.97 7.95
N ASN A 121 16.19 8.55 6.99
CA ASN A 121 17.29 7.62 7.17
C ASN A 121 16.91 6.21 7.67
N ARG A 122 15.64 5.87 7.65
CA ARG A 122 15.18 4.52 7.99
C ARG A 122 15.08 3.66 6.74
N TRP A 123 15.37 2.36 6.91
CA TRP A 123 15.14 1.39 5.85
C TRP A 123 13.64 1.29 5.56
N LYS A 124 13.30 1.24 4.29
CA LYS A 124 11.92 1.16 3.81
C LYS A 124 11.82 0.07 2.76
N VAL A 125 10.75 -0.69 2.82
CA VAL A 125 10.41 -1.70 1.81
C VAL A 125 9.04 -1.38 1.26
N LEU A 126 8.97 -1.10 -0.04
CA LEU A 126 7.72 -0.93 -0.77
C LEU A 126 7.32 -2.27 -1.38
N ILE A 127 6.10 -2.68 -1.16
CA ILE A 127 5.49 -3.86 -1.78
C ILE A 127 4.43 -3.38 -2.75
N ASP A 128 4.68 -3.57 -4.04
CA ASP A 128 3.84 -3.03 -5.11
C ASP A 128 3.92 -3.96 -6.33
N ASP A 129 2.80 -4.18 -7.02
CA ASP A 129 2.73 -5.05 -8.18
C ASP A 129 3.33 -4.42 -9.44
N ARG A 130 3.49 -3.10 -9.49
CA ARG A 130 3.96 -2.40 -10.68
C ARG A 130 5.47 -2.21 -10.68
N GLU A 131 6.10 -2.67 -11.76
CA GLU A 131 7.55 -2.55 -11.93
C GLU A 131 8.02 -1.09 -11.99
N ASP A 132 7.28 -0.22 -12.71
CA ASP A 132 7.63 1.19 -12.83
C ASP A 132 7.64 1.89 -11.46
N VAL A 133 6.67 1.58 -10.61
CA VAL A 133 6.58 2.11 -9.26
C VAL A 133 7.74 1.60 -8.41
N ARG A 134 8.04 0.30 -8.47
CA ARG A 134 9.15 -0.29 -7.72
C ARG A 134 10.51 0.31 -8.11
N LYS A 135 10.74 0.49 -9.41
CA LYS A 135 11.98 1.12 -9.91
C LYS A 135 12.14 2.55 -9.41
N ALA A 136 11.07 3.34 -9.52
CA ALA A 136 11.08 4.72 -9.06
C ALA A 136 11.40 4.81 -7.57
N PHE A 137 10.80 3.95 -6.75
CA PHE A 137 11.05 3.93 -5.32
C PHE A 137 12.49 3.54 -4.99
N SER A 138 13.00 2.50 -5.64
CA SER A 138 14.39 2.03 -5.41
C SER A 138 15.42 3.10 -5.73
N ASN A 139 15.11 4.01 -6.64
CA ASN A 139 15.99 5.11 -7.03
C ASN A 139 15.97 6.29 -6.05
N LEU A 140 15.07 6.29 -5.06
CA LEU A 140 15.00 7.37 -4.08
C LEU A 140 16.16 7.37 -3.09
N GLY A 141 16.80 6.23 -2.87
CA GLY A 141 17.93 6.16 -1.98
C GLY A 141 18.37 4.73 -1.66
N ARG A 142 19.54 4.63 -1.05
CA ARG A 142 20.15 3.34 -0.68
C ARG A 142 19.27 2.50 0.24
N LYS A 143 18.53 3.15 1.12
CA LYS A 143 17.68 2.48 2.10
C LYS A 143 16.25 2.23 1.61
N CYS A 144 15.98 2.50 0.34
CA CYS A 144 14.69 2.24 -0.28
C CYS A 144 14.76 0.96 -1.09
N LYS A 145 14.05 -0.07 -0.63
CA LYS A 145 13.94 -1.37 -1.28
C LYS A 145 12.51 -1.57 -1.78
N ALA A 146 12.35 -2.31 -2.86
CA ALA A 146 11.04 -2.62 -3.40
C ALA A 146 10.95 -4.11 -3.70
N TRP A 147 9.84 -4.72 -3.31
CA TRP A 147 9.55 -6.13 -3.55
C TRP A 147 8.33 -6.27 -4.43
N ASP A 148 8.40 -7.19 -5.38
CA ASP A 148 7.20 -7.64 -6.10
C ASP A 148 6.39 -8.62 -5.25
N ILE A 149 5.26 -9.07 -5.76
CA ILE A 149 4.36 -9.95 -5.00
C ILE A 149 5.03 -11.29 -4.65
N PRO A 150 5.72 -12.00 -5.58
CA PRO A 150 6.39 -13.25 -5.24
C PRO A 150 7.44 -13.09 -4.14
N LYS A 151 8.29 -12.07 -4.23
CA LYS A 151 9.32 -11.82 -3.23
C LYS A 151 8.74 -11.47 -1.87
N ALA A 152 7.74 -10.59 -1.85
CA ALA A 152 7.05 -10.23 -0.61
C ALA A 152 6.40 -11.45 0.04
N THR A 153 5.75 -12.28 -0.74
CA THR A 153 5.10 -13.51 -0.25
C THR A 153 6.13 -14.45 0.38
N GLU A 154 7.25 -14.68 -0.31
CA GLU A 154 8.33 -15.51 0.21
C GLU A 154 8.87 -14.97 1.54
N LYS A 155 9.16 -13.68 1.60
CA LYS A 155 9.68 -13.03 2.80
C LYS A 155 8.70 -13.09 3.97
N MET A 156 7.42 -12.82 3.71
CA MET A 156 6.40 -12.85 4.75
C MET A 156 6.19 -14.25 5.29
N LEU A 157 6.17 -15.27 4.42
CA LEU A 157 6.03 -16.65 4.85
C LEU A 157 7.21 -17.11 5.70
N SER A 158 8.44 -16.74 5.34
CA SER A 158 9.63 -17.18 6.03
C SER A 158 9.88 -16.46 7.36
N GLU A 159 9.50 -15.20 7.46
CA GLU A 159 9.86 -14.36 8.61
C GLU A 159 8.72 -14.09 9.58
N PHE A 160 7.49 -14.03 9.09
CA PHE A 160 6.37 -13.53 9.88
C PHE A 160 5.17 -14.46 9.94
N TRP A 161 5.14 -15.53 9.17
CA TRP A 161 4.01 -16.47 9.21
C TRP A 161 4.07 -17.28 10.49
N VAL A 162 3.09 -17.06 11.36
CA VAL A 162 2.95 -17.86 12.58
C VAL A 162 2.24 -19.16 12.22
N ARG A 163 2.94 -20.26 12.30
CA ARG A 163 2.34 -21.58 12.21
C ARG A 163 1.53 -21.79 13.48
N GLY A 164 0.22 -21.61 13.30
CA GLY A 164 -0.72 -21.80 14.39
C GLY A 164 -0.82 -23.24 14.82
#